data_2769d9a5d037d6f41b698192e549ecfc
#
_entry.id   2769d9a5d037d6f41b698192e549ecfc
#
_cell.length_a   1.000
_cell.length_b   1.000
_cell.length_c   1.000
_cell.angle_alpha   90.00
_cell.angle_beta   90.00
_cell.angle_gamma   90.00
#
_symmetry.space_group_name_H-M   'P 1'
#
loop_
_entity.id
_entity.type
_entity.pdbx_description
1 polymer ?
#
loop_
_entity_poly.entity_id
_entity_poly.type
_entity_poly.pdbx_seq_one_letter_code
_entity_poly.pdbx_strand_id
1 'polypeptide(L)'
;MNRFLVLLMSLVLALPVQALDLQGLYEQALTASRQGDFVEALPLWDRFLEQAPEDAAALSNRGNVRLALGDPSGAIDDQSASIVLAPEESDPHLNRGTAEEALQDWSAAADDYLWILERDPQDASALYNLANVRGSQGDWPEARTLARL
;
A
#
# COMPACT_ATOMS: atom_id res chain seq x y z
N MET A 1 54.85 34.28 8.48
CA MET A 1 54.13 34.21 7.21
C MET A 1 53.26 32.98 7.21
N ASN A 2 52.02 33.23 7.47
CA ASN A 2 50.73 32.59 7.18
C ASN A 2 50.65 31.08 6.95
N ARG A 3 50.32 30.39 8.06
CA ARG A 3 49.79 29.01 8.09
C ARG A 3 48.31 28.97 8.44
N PHE A 4 47.54 30.03 8.17
CA PHE A 4 46.13 30.17 8.59
C PHE A 4 45.10 30.15 7.45
N LEU A 5 45.44 29.67 6.25
CA LEU A 5 44.53 29.77 5.12
C LEU A 5 44.12 28.43 4.49
N VAL A 6 44.17 27.33 5.18
CA VAL A 6 43.79 25.99 4.61
C VAL A 6 42.64 25.30 5.35
N LEU A 7 42.01 25.96 6.33
CA LEU A 7 40.98 25.32 7.17
C LEU A 7 39.55 25.83 6.93
N LEU A 8 39.28 26.46 5.79
CA LEU A 8 37.95 27.03 5.47
C LEU A 8 37.29 26.51 4.18
N MET A 9 37.79 25.44 3.61
CA MET A 9 37.22 24.87 2.38
C MET A 9 36.60 23.46 2.54
N SER A 10 36.38 22.98 3.75
CA SER A 10 35.79 21.61 3.97
C SER A 10 34.40 21.65 4.59
N LEU A 11 33.69 22.78 4.59
CA LEU A 11 32.35 22.90 5.13
C LEU A 11 31.32 23.33 4.08
N VAL A 12 31.53 22.96 2.83
CA VAL A 12 30.55 23.18 1.78
C VAL A 12 30.18 21.80 1.20
N LEU A 13 28.89 21.44 1.34
CA LEU A 13 28.22 20.34 0.67
C LEU A 13 28.20 18.97 1.40
N ALA A 14 27.85 18.97 2.66
CA ALA A 14 27.15 17.83 3.22
C ALA A 14 25.66 18.19 3.38
N LEU A 15 25.00 18.63 2.31
CA LEU A 15 23.56 18.82 2.17
C LEU A 15 23.04 17.90 1.08
N PRO A 16 21.93 17.41 1.23
CA PRO A 16 21.34 16.20 1.76
C PRO A 16 21.36 15.09 0.71
N VAL A 17 22.40 14.32 0.62
CA VAL A 17 22.42 13.02 -0.09
C VAL A 17 21.25 12.16 0.41
N GLN A 18 20.83 12.32 1.66
CA GLN A 18 19.73 11.53 2.25
C GLN A 18 18.34 11.92 1.71
N ALA A 19 18.06 13.18 1.45
CA ALA A 19 16.73 13.57 0.93
C ALA A 19 16.55 13.26 -0.56
N LEU A 20 17.62 13.34 -1.35
CA LEU A 20 17.63 12.88 -2.74
C LEU A 20 17.55 11.34 -2.81
N ASP A 21 18.08 10.66 -1.80
CA ASP A 21 18.06 9.20 -1.71
C ASP A 21 16.67 8.68 -1.36
N LEU A 22 15.91 9.35 -0.49
CA LEU A 22 14.57 8.91 -0.08
C LEU A 22 13.56 8.99 -1.23
N GLN A 23 13.53 10.10 -1.97
CA GLN A 23 12.66 10.21 -3.14
C GLN A 23 13.06 9.25 -4.25
N GLY A 24 14.35 9.13 -4.54
CA GLY A 24 14.85 8.16 -5.50
C GLY A 24 14.53 6.72 -5.11
N LEU A 25 14.58 6.41 -3.82
CA LEU A 25 14.21 5.10 -3.29
C LEU A 25 12.71 4.81 -3.47
N TYR A 26 11.84 5.79 -3.20
CA TYR A 26 10.41 5.69 -3.45
C TYR A 26 10.11 5.42 -4.93
N GLU A 27 10.72 6.19 -5.84
CA GLU A 27 10.51 6.04 -7.28
C GLU A 27 11.00 4.69 -7.81
N GLN A 28 12.12 4.18 -7.31
CA GLN A 28 12.63 2.85 -7.65
C GLN A 28 11.68 1.76 -7.17
N ALA A 29 11.23 1.83 -5.90
CA ALA A 29 10.28 0.87 -5.33
C ALA A 29 8.96 0.85 -6.11
N LEU A 30 8.42 2.04 -6.43
CA LEU A 30 7.20 2.18 -7.20
C LEU A 30 7.36 1.64 -8.64
N THR A 31 8.50 1.89 -9.26
CA THR A 31 8.80 1.40 -10.61
C THR A 31 8.87 -0.13 -10.63
N ALA A 32 9.61 -0.74 -9.71
CA ALA A 32 9.70 -2.20 -9.59
C ALA A 32 8.31 -2.81 -9.32
N SER A 33 7.51 -2.19 -8.44
CA SER A 33 6.14 -2.65 -8.16
C SER A 33 5.25 -2.63 -9.41
N ARG A 34 5.31 -1.56 -10.20
CA ARG A 34 4.53 -1.42 -11.45
C ARG A 34 4.97 -2.38 -12.55
N GLN A 35 6.24 -2.77 -12.57
CA GLN A 35 6.79 -3.75 -13.50
C GLN A 35 6.47 -5.20 -13.09
N GLY A 36 5.96 -5.42 -11.87
CA GLY A 36 5.70 -6.74 -11.30
C GLY A 36 6.94 -7.40 -10.72
N ASP A 37 8.04 -6.65 -10.58
CA ASP A 37 9.29 -7.13 -9.99
C ASP A 37 9.22 -7.08 -8.46
N PHE A 38 8.25 -7.80 -7.89
CA PHE A 38 7.89 -7.73 -6.47
C PHE A 38 9.02 -8.15 -5.54
N VAL A 39 9.86 -9.10 -5.98
CA VAL A 39 11.04 -9.54 -5.21
C VAL A 39 12.06 -8.41 -5.06
N GLU A 40 12.19 -7.55 -6.07
CA GLU A 40 13.04 -6.35 -6.01
C GLU A 40 12.32 -5.20 -5.26
N ALA A 41 11.02 -5.05 -5.46
CA ALA A 41 10.23 -3.97 -4.86
C ALA A 41 10.18 -4.03 -3.33
N LEU A 42 10.01 -5.22 -2.75
CA LEU A 42 9.83 -5.39 -1.31
C LEU A 42 10.98 -4.78 -0.49
N PRO A 43 12.26 -5.13 -0.71
CA PRO A 43 13.36 -4.54 0.04
C PRO A 43 13.53 -3.03 -0.19
N LEU A 44 13.10 -2.50 -1.32
CA LEU A 44 13.11 -1.06 -1.58
C LEU A 44 12.07 -0.35 -0.72
N TRP A 45 10.85 -0.90 -0.61
CA TRP A 45 9.81 -0.38 0.28
C TRP A 45 10.21 -0.49 1.75
N ASP A 46 10.83 -1.60 2.16
CA ASP A 46 11.32 -1.77 3.54
C ASP A 46 12.33 -0.68 3.90
N ARG A 47 13.32 -0.43 3.04
CA ARG A 47 14.31 0.63 3.25
C ARG A 47 13.70 2.03 3.25
N PHE A 48 12.67 2.27 2.43
CA PHE A 48 11.95 3.53 2.44
C PHE A 48 11.22 3.73 3.77
N LEU A 49 10.48 2.73 4.22
CA LEU A 49 9.68 2.79 5.44
C LEU A 49 10.52 2.77 6.73
N GLU A 50 11.78 2.31 6.69
CA GLU A 50 12.74 2.54 7.78
C GLU A 50 13.01 4.03 8.02
N GLN A 51 12.94 4.86 6.98
CA GLN A 51 13.19 6.29 7.05
C GLN A 51 11.90 7.11 7.15
N ALA A 52 10.81 6.62 6.59
CA ALA A 52 9.49 7.25 6.57
C ALA A 52 8.38 6.27 7.01
N PRO A 53 8.36 5.85 8.29
CA PRO A 53 7.47 4.79 8.78
C PRO A 53 5.98 5.18 8.77
N GLU A 54 5.65 6.46 8.68
CA GLU A 54 4.28 6.98 8.67
C GLU A 54 3.84 7.45 7.26
N ASP A 55 4.46 6.95 6.21
CA ASP A 55 4.00 7.20 4.84
C ASP A 55 2.90 6.20 4.46
N ALA A 56 1.65 6.67 4.47
CA ALA A 56 0.48 5.84 4.19
C ALA A 56 0.52 5.21 2.80
N ALA A 57 0.98 5.95 1.79
CA ALA A 57 1.07 5.46 0.42
C ALA A 57 2.14 4.37 0.27
N ALA A 58 3.29 4.55 0.92
CA ALA A 58 4.35 3.54 0.91
C ALA A 58 3.94 2.26 1.64
N LEU A 59 3.23 2.37 2.77
CA LEU A 59 2.66 1.22 3.47
C LEU A 59 1.69 0.47 2.55
N SER A 60 0.74 1.16 1.92
CA SER A 60 -0.21 0.53 1.01
C SER A 60 0.49 -0.14 -0.18
N ASN A 61 1.49 0.51 -0.77
CA ASN A 61 2.26 -0.09 -1.86
C ASN A 61 3.04 -1.33 -1.41
N ARG A 62 3.67 -1.31 -0.22
CA ARG A 62 4.34 -2.50 0.32
C ARG A 62 3.36 -3.64 0.60
N GLY A 63 2.18 -3.32 1.15
CA GLY A 63 1.10 -4.28 1.35
C GLY A 63 0.71 -4.99 0.07
N ASN A 64 0.57 -4.25 -1.04
CA ASN A 64 0.27 -4.83 -2.36
C ASN A 64 1.39 -5.76 -2.85
N VAL A 65 2.64 -5.36 -2.65
CA VAL A 65 3.81 -6.19 -2.98
C VAL A 65 3.83 -7.47 -2.13
N ARG A 66 3.56 -7.38 -0.83
CA ARG A 66 3.47 -8.53 0.09
C ARG A 66 2.37 -9.51 -0.34
N LEU A 67 1.19 -8.99 -0.69
CA LEU A 67 0.10 -9.83 -1.18
C LEU A 67 0.50 -10.58 -2.47
N ALA A 68 1.12 -9.89 -3.41
CA ALA A 68 1.61 -10.49 -4.65
C ALA A 68 2.69 -11.57 -4.43
N LEU A 69 3.47 -11.44 -3.36
CA LEU A 69 4.46 -12.44 -2.94
C LEU A 69 3.88 -13.58 -2.08
N GLY A 70 2.57 -13.59 -1.81
CA GLY A 70 1.89 -14.62 -1.02
C GLY A 70 1.98 -14.41 0.48
N ASP A 71 2.15 -13.17 0.94
CA ASP A 71 2.05 -12.76 2.34
C ASP A 71 0.80 -11.89 2.59
N PRO A 72 -0.40 -12.48 2.59
CA PRO A 72 -1.64 -11.74 2.84
C PRO A 72 -1.71 -11.18 4.26
N SER A 73 -1.12 -11.84 5.25
CA SER A 73 -1.11 -11.32 6.64
C SER A 73 -0.30 -10.04 6.75
N GLY A 74 0.90 -10.01 6.18
CA GLY A 74 1.72 -8.80 6.14
C GLY A 74 1.09 -7.69 5.30
N ALA A 75 0.32 -8.04 4.26
CA ALA A 75 -0.46 -7.08 3.49
C ALA A 75 -1.56 -6.43 4.33
N ILE A 76 -2.31 -7.20 5.11
CA ILE A 76 -3.36 -6.70 6.02
C ILE A 76 -2.76 -5.74 7.06
N ASP A 77 -1.60 -6.08 7.63
CA ASP A 77 -0.92 -5.21 8.59
C ASP A 77 -0.55 -3.86 7.96
N ASP A 78 0.04 -3.87 6.78
CA ASP A 78 0.44 -2.66 6.07
C ASP A 78 -0.77 -1.82 5.64
N GLN A 79 -1.82 -2.43 5.10
CA GLN A 79 -3.04 -1.71 4.72
C GLN A 79 -3.75 -1.12 5.95
N SER A 80 -3.78 -1.85 7.06
CA SER A 80 -4.37 -1.36 8.31
C SER A 80 -3.62 -0.16 8.86
N ALA A 81 -2.29 -0.17 8.80
CA ALA A 81 -1.46 0.98 9.17
C ALA A 81 -1.71 2.17 8.22
N SER A 82 -1.84 1.92 6.91
CA SER A 82 -2.18 2.95 5.93
C SER A 82 -3.54 3.60 6.21
N ILE A 83 -4.57 2.80 6.55
CA ILE A 83 -5.91 3.29 6.91
C ILE A 83 -5.87 4.17 8.16
N VAL A 84 -5.08 3.82 9.16
CA VAL A 84 -4.92 4.65 10.37
C VAL A 84 -4.33 6.03 10.03
N LEU A 85 -3.40 6.09 9.09
CA LEU A 85 -2.73 7.34 8.69
C LEU A 85 -3.57 8.16 7.69
N ALA A 86 -4.35 7.50 6.84
CA ALA A 86 -5.15 8.12 5.80
C ALA A 86 -6.57 7.49 5.75
N PRO A 87 -7.42 7.76 6.75
CA PRO A 87 -8.69 7.04 6.95
C PRO A 87 -9.77 7.30 5.90
N GLU A 88 -9.60 8.30 5.04
CA GLU A 88 -10.56 8.62 3.97
C GLU A 88 -10.20 7.98 2.62
N GLU A 89 -9.04 7.34 2.53
CA GLU A 89 -8.59 6.71 1.30
C GLU A 89 -9.24 5.34 1.09
N SER A 90 -9.83 5.12 -0.09
CA SER A 90 -10.52 3.87 -0.42
C SER A 90 -9.57 2.74 -0.81
N ASP A 91 -8.44 3.07 -1.45
CA ASP A 91 -7.51 2.06 -1.96
C ASP A 91 -6.98 1.10 -0.88
N PRO A 92 -6.57 1.56 0.33
CA PRO A 92 -6.15 0.64 1.37
C PRO A 92 -7.25 -0.31 1.85
N HIS A 93 -8.52 0.13 1.88
CA HIS A 93 -9.65 -0.75 2.18
C HIS A 93 -9.86 -1.80 1.09
N LEU A 94 -9.84 -1.40 -0.18
CA LEU A 94 -9.95 -2.33 -1.30
C LEU A 94 -8.84 -3.39 -1.26
N ASN A 95 -7.62 -2.96 -1.02
CA ASN A 95 -6.45 -3.84 -0.97
C ASN A 95 -6.48 -4.76 0.26
N ARG A 96 -6.93 -4.27 1.43
CA ARG A 96 -7.07 -5.09 2.63
C ARG A 96 -8.13 -6.17 2.43
N GLY A 97 -9.30 -5.80 1.92
CA GLY A 97 -10.35 -6.76 1.58
C GLY A 97 -9.85 -7.86 0.63
N THR A 98 -9.04 -7.51 -0.37
CA THR A 98 -8.43 -8.50 -1.27
C THR A 98 -7.46 -9.43 -0.54
N ALA A 99 -6.70 -8.93 0.43
CA ALA A 99 -5.81 -9.76 1.24
C ALA A 99 -6.58 -10.67 2.21
N GLU A 100 -7.70 -10.19 2.76
CA GLU A 100 -8.61 -10.96 3.60
C GLU A 100 -9.31 -12.08 2.81
N GLU A 101 -9.69 -11.82 1.55
CA GLU A 101 -10.17 -12.87 0.64
C GLU A 101 -9.13 -13.99 0.45
N ALA A 102 -7.86 -13.65 0.31
CA ALA A 102 -6.78 -14.63 0.18
C ALA A 102 -6.66 -15.53 1.42
N LEU A 103 -7.06 -15.04 2.60
CA LEU A 103 -7.16 -15.82 3.85
C LEU A 103 -8.53 -16.46 4.04
N GLN A 104 -9.46 -16.28 3.10
CA GLN A 104 -10.87 -16.73 3.20
C GLN A 104 -11.63 -16.07 4.37
N ASP A 105 -11.17 -14.93 4.86
CA ASP A 105 -11.93 -14.11 5.80
C ASP A 105 -12.96 -13.26 5.04
N TRP A 106 -13.98 -13.94 4.55
CA TRP A 106 -15.03 -13.33 3.73
C TRP A 106 -15.81 -12.22 4.48
N SER A 107 -15.88 -12.31 5.81
CA SER A 107 -16.58 -11.31 6.60
C SER A 107 -15.80 -10.01 6.67
N ALA A 108 -14.52 -10.08 6.98
CA ALA A 108 -13.66 -8.90 7.02
C ALA A 108 -13.56 -8.23 5.64
N ALA A 109 -13.36 -9.03 4.59
CA ALA A 109 -13.33 -8.52 3.22
C ALA A 109 -14.64 -7.78 2.84
N ALA A 110 -15.80 -8.36 3.20
CA ALA A 110 -17.08 -7.71 2.95
C ALA A 110 -17.21 -6.37 3.68
N ASP A 111 -16.74 -6.28 4.92
CA ASP A 111 -16.79 -5.04 5.71
C ASP A 111 -15.98 -3.92 5.04
N ASP A 112 -14.81 -4.23 4.50
CA ASP A 112 -13.99 -3.26 3.76
C ASP A 112 -14.65 -2.80 2.46
N TYR A 113 -15.23 -3.70 1.68
CA TYR A 113 -15.93 -3.30 0.46
C TYR A 113 -17.21 -2.52 0.74
N LEU A 114 -17.94 -2.86 1.79
CA LEU A 114 -19.11 -2.10 2.23
C LEU A 114 -18.73 -0.70 2.69
N TRP A 115 -17.58 -0.54 3.38
CA TRP A 115 -17.07 0.77 3.77
C TRP A 115 -16.86 1.69 2.55
N ILE A 116 -16.35 1.14 1.43
CA ILE A 116 -16.19 1.88 0.17
C ILE A 116 -17.57 2.25 -0.40
N LEU A 117 -18.49 1.28 -0.47
CA LEU A 117 -19.81 1.47 -1.07
C LEU A 117 -20.72 2.41 -0.27
N GLU A 118 -20.48 2.60 1.02
CA GLU A 118 -21.14 3.64 1.81
C GLU A 118 -20.78 5.06 1.36
N ARG A 119 -19.60 5.24 0.77
CA ARG A 119 -19.06 6.53 0.28
C ARG A 119 -19.25 6.72 -1.21
N ASP A 120 -18.99 5.68 -1.97
CA ASP A 120 -19.26 5.61 -3.41
C ASP A 120 -20.07 4.34 -3.74
N PRO A 121 -21.41 4.44 -3.76
CA PRO A 121 -22.28 3.30 -4.06
C PRO A 121 -22.14 2.72 -5.47
N GLN A 122 -21.37 3.38 -6.34
CA GLN A 122 -21.12 2.94 -7.71
C GLN A 122 -19.68 2.52 -7.96
N ASP A 123 -18.86 2.38 -6.92
CA ASP A 123 -17.51 1.86 -7.08
C ASP A 123 -17.54 0.45 -7.65
N ALA A 124 -17.10 0.34 -8.91
CA ALA A 124 -17.17 -0.91 -9.67
C ALA A 124 -16.29 -2.02 -9.08
N SER A 125 -15.15 -1.65 -8.48
CA SER A 125 -14.23 -2.62 -7.87
C SER A 125 -14.81 -3.20 -6.60
N ALA A 126 -15.36 -2.34 -5.74
CA ALA A 126 -15.99 -2.77 -4.50
C ALA A 126 -17.25 -3.60 -4.75
N LEU A 127 -18.10 -3.20 -5.72
CA LEU A 127 -19.28 -3.98 -6.13
C LEU A 127 -18.89 -5.36 -6.64
N TYR A 128 -17.89 -5.44 -7.53
CA TYR A 128 -17.42 -6.70 -8.09
C TYR A 128 -16.86 -7.64 -7.01
N ASN A 129 -15.99 -7.11 -6.15
CA ASN A 129 -15.36 -7.90 -5.10
C ASN A 129 -16.38 -8.35 -4.04
N LEU A 130 -17.29 -7.46 -3.63
CA LEU A 130 -18.36 -7.85 -2.70
C LEU A 130 -19.29 -8.94 -3.29
N ALA A 131 -19.59 -8.86 -4.59
CA ALA A 131 -20.37 -9.91 -5.25
C ALA A 131 -19.65 -11.27 -5.21
N ASN A 132 -18.33 -11.29 -5.43
CA ASN A 132 -17.53 -12.51 -5.34
C ASN A 132 -17.51 -13.07 -3.91
N VAL A 133 -17.34 -12.21 -2.92
CA VAL A 133 -17.37 -12.58 -1.49
C VAL A 133 -18.73 -13.19 -1.11
N ARG A 134 -19.85 -12.54 -1.51
CA ARG A 134 -21.19 -13.06 -1.25
C ARG A 134 -21.43 -14.41 -1.94
N GLY A 135 -20.93 -14.57 -3.17
CA GLY A 135 -20.93 -15.86 -3.85
C GLY A 135 -20.15 -16.95 -3.09
N SER A 136 -18.98 -16.61 -2.57
CA SER A 136 -18.14 -17.53 -1.76
C SER A 136 -18.79 -17.90 -0.43
N GLN A 137 -19.59 -17.00 0.14
CA GLN A 137 -20.42 -17.26 1.32
C GLN A 137 -21.70 -18.05 1.01
N GLY A 138 -22.02 -18.30 -0.27
CA GLY A 138 -23.21 -18.99 -0.73
C GLY A 138 -24.44 -18.10 -0.88
N ASP A 139 -24.31 -16.78 -0.71
CA ASP A 139 -25.39 -15.81 -0.90
C ASP A 139 -25.50 -15.40 -2.38
N TRP A 140 -25.94 -16.34 -3.22
CA TRP A 140 -26.10 -16.12 -4.65
C TRP A 140 -27.16 -15.08 -5.04
N PRO A 141 -28.27 -14.88 -4.29
CA PRO A 141 -29.21 -13.80 -4.57
C PRO A 141 -28.56 -12.42 -4.46
N GLU A 142 -27.84 -12.14 -3.38
CA GLU A 142 -27.15 -10.86 -3.19
C GLU A 142 -26.01 -10.68 -4.19
N ALA A 143 -25.18 -11.69 -4.39
CA ALA A 143 -24.11 -11.67 -5.38
C ALA A 143 -24.60 -11.27 -6.78
N ARG A 144 -25.74 -11.83 -7.23
CA ARG A 144 -26.35 -11.49 -8.54
C ARG A 144 -26.93 -10.08 -8.58
N THR A 145 -27.38 -9.56 -7.45
CA THR A 145 -27.91 -8.19 -7.38
C THR A 145 -26.77 -7.20 -7.52
N LEU A 146 -25.69 -7.37 -6.78
CA LEU A 146 -24.49 -6.54 -6.85
C LEU A 146 -23.85 -6.52 -8.25
N ALA A 147 -23.78 -7.67 -8.91
CA ALA A 147 -23.21 -7.81 -10.24
C ALA A 147 -24.03 -7.12 -11.37
N ARG A 148 -25.17 -6.53 -11.06
CA ARG A 148 -26.05 -5.83 -12.02
C ARG A 148 -26.03 -4.30 -11.85
N LEU A 149 -25.42 -3.83 -10.79
CA LEU A 149 -25.27 -2.39 -10.50
C LEU A 149 -24.09 -1.81 -11.23
#